data_6e13f24b4dd3c4ed07e9ea761bf75920
#
_entry.id   6e13f24b4dd3c4ed07e9ea761bf75920
#
_cell.length_a   1.000
_cell.length_b   1.000
_cell.length_c   1.000
_cell.angle_alpha   90.00
_cell.angle_beta   90.00
_cell.angle_gamma   90.00
#
_symmetry.space_group_name_H-M   'P 1'
#
loop_
_entity.id
_entity.type
_entity.pdbx_description
1 polymer ?
#
loop_
_entity_poly.entity_id
_entity_poly.type
_entity_poly.pdbx_seq_one_letter_code
_entity_poly.pdbx_strand_id
1 'polypeptide(L)'
;MXXXXAAEWKMASEHAQERDAQARAALVAVEEVRKEERRQTAAVEKARDDAREQAAAAAADAAGVRSERDRLRARVFSLAHAAAGRDPGAAERSPAGADAIDLLAYMFGRLSDRAAELAGIADRARIAGLMCERAYDVVRGAR
;
A
#
# COMPACT_ATOMS: atom_id res chain seq x y z
N MET A 1 -76.18 -9.43 7.12
CA MET A 1 -75.36 -8.32 6.56
C MET A 1 -74.31 -7.78 7.51
N UNK A 2 -74.50 -7.78 8.54
CA UNK A 2 -73.53 -7.32 9.51
C UNK A 2 -72.37 -8.23 9.71
N UNK A 3 -72.60 -9.24 9.52
CA UNK A 3 -71.59 -10.25 9.58
C UNK A 3 -70.59 -10.18 8.48
N UNK A 4 -71.04 -9.95 7.55
CA UNK A 4 -70.22 -9.83 6.37
C UNK A 4 -69.35 -8.61 6.38
N UNK A 5 -69.76 -7.81 6.80
CA UNK A 5 -69.10 -6.56 6.89
C UNK A 5 -68.03 -6.57 7.95
N ALA A 6 -68.41 -7.19 9.01
CA ALA A 6 -67.42 -7.35 10.05
C ALA A 6 -66.28 -8.24 9.63
N ALA A 7 -66.59 -9.30 8.94
CA ALA A 7 -65.57 -10.22 8.40
C ALA A 7 -64.67 -9.52 7.37
N GLU A 8 -65.28 -8.74 6.49
CA GLU A 8 -64.52 -7.99 5.47
C GLU A 8 -63.63 -6.93 6.14
N TRP A 9 -64.15 -6.23 7.11
CA TRP A 9 -63.38 -5.22 7.84
C TRP A 9 -62.19 -5.86 8.57
N LYS A 10 -62.44 -7.01 9.17
CA LYS A 10 -61.39 -7.75 9.90
C LYS A 10 -60.28 -8.19 8.94
N MET A 11 -60.64 -8.73 7.79
CA MET A 11 -59.67 -9.15 6.80
C MET A 11 -58.85 -7.97 6.27
N ALA A 12 -59.51 -6.84 6.01
CA ALA A 12 -58.82 -5.62 5.54
C ALA A 12 -57.86 -5.11 6.61
N SER A 13 -58.27 -5.18 7.86
CA SER A 13 -57.43 -4.75 8.98
C SER A 13 -56.21 -5.65 9.13
N GLU A 14 -56.40 -6.95 9.00
CA GLU A 14 -55.29 -7.91 9.08
C GLU A 14 -54.30 -7.72 7.92
N HIS A 15 -54.81 -7.45 6.70
CA HIS A 15 -53.97 -7.20 5.54
C HIS A 15 -53.16 -5.91 5.73
N ALA A 16 -53.80 -4.88 6.30
CA ALA A 16 -53.12 -3.62 6.59
C ALA A 16 -51.97 -3.83 7.60
N GLN A 17 -52.25 -4.62 8.63
CA GLN A 17 -51.23 -4.94 9.65
C GLN A 17 -50.08 -5.72 9.05
N GLU A 18 -50.38 -6.67 8.14
CA GLU A 18 -49.36 -7.44 7.46
C GLU A 18 -48.48 -6.55 6.57
N ARG A 19 -49.11 -5.61 5.84
CA ARG A 19 -48.35 -4.69 5.00
C ARG A 19 -47.45 -3.79 5.85
N ASP A 20 -47.94 -3.32 7.00
CA ASP A 20 -47.13 -2.52 7.91
C ASP A 20 -45.93 -3.31 8.42
N ALA A 21 -46.17 -4.57 8.82
CA ALA A 21 -45.09 -5.42 9.33
C ALA A 21 -44.03 -5.67 8.25
N GLN A 22 -44.47 -5.91 7.01
CA GLN A 22 -43.56 -6.12 5.89
C GLN A 22 -42.74 -4.86 5.58
N ALA A 23 -43.38 -3.70 5.65
CA ALA A 23 -42.73 -2.42 5.42
C ALA A 23 -41.65 -2.17 6.48
N ARG A 24 -41.98 -2.45 7.75
CA ARG A 24 -41.01 -2.29 8.85
C ARG A 24 -39.83 -3.26 8.69
N ALA A 25 -40.12 -4.49 8.32
CA ALA A 25 -39.05 -5.50 8.09
C ALA A 25 -38.14 -5.08 6.94
N ALA A 26 -38.72 -4.51 5.88
CA ALA A 26 -37.94 -4.02 4.75
C ALA A 26 -37.03 -2.87 5.16
N LEU A 27 -37.54 -1.96 5.99
CA LEU A 27 -36.73 -0.83 6.49
C LEU A 27 -35.57 -1.33 7.34
N VAL A 28 -35.83 -2.30 8.22
CA VAL A 28 -34.79 -2.89 9.05
C VAL A 28 -33.72 -3.55 8.18
N ALA A 29 -34.15 -4.29 7.15
CA ALA A 29 -33.22 -4.96 6.24
C ALA A 29 -32.34 -3.95 5.50
N VAL A 30 -32.92 -2.84 5.04
CA VAL A 30 -32.18 -1.78 4.37
C VAL A 30 -31.16 -1.15 5.32
N GLU A 31 -31.58 -0.90 6.56
CA GLU A 31 -30.69 -0.35 7.58
C GLU A 31 -29.50 -1.26 7.84
N GLU A 32 -29.74 -2.57 7.92
CA GLU A 32 -28.67 -3.54 8.15
C GLU A 32 -27.69 -3.57 6.98
N VAL A 33 -28.18 -3.51 5.75
CA VAL A 33 -27.35 -3.47 4.56
C VAL A 33 -26.47 -2.21 4.56
N ARG A 34 -27.07 -1.06 4.87
CA ARG A 34 -26.33 0.21 4.92
C ARG A 34 -25.25 0.19 6.00
N LYS A 35 -25.58 -0.38 7.16
CA LYS A 35 -24.63 -0.54 8.25
C LYS A 35 -23.42 -1.36 7.78
N GLU A 36 -23.69 -2.47 7.11
CA GLU A 36 -22.64 -3.35 6.60
C GLU A 36 -21.79 -2.65 5.55
N GLU A 37 -22.44 -1.90 4.65
CA GLU A 37 -21.72 -1.15 3.61
C GLU A 37 -20.80 -0.10 4.25
N ARG A 38 -21.29 0.60 5.27
CA ARG A 38 -20.46 1.60 5.96
C ARG A 38 -19.27 0.93 6.65
N ARG A 39 -19.50 -0.23 7.25
CA ARG A 39 -18.44 -0.98 7.91
C ARG A 39 -17.37 -1.41 6.90
N GLN A 40 -17.80 -1.92 5.77
CA GLN A 40 -16.88 -2.35 4.71
C GLN A 40 -16.10 -1.17 4.14
N THR A 41 -16.77 -0.06 3.89
CA THR A 41 -16.13 1.14 3.38
C THR A 41 -15.08 1.65 4.36
N ALA A 42 -15.40 1.70 5.64
CA ALA A 42 -14.47 2.15 6.67
C ALA A 42 -13.24 1.23 6.73
N ALA A 43 -13.46 -0.08 6.63
CA ALA A 43 -12.35 -1.05 6.68
C ALA A 43 -11.44 -0.92 5.46
N VAL A 44 -12.02 -0.72 4.28
CA VAL A 44 -11.24 -0.54 3.05
C VAL A 44 -10.44 0.77 3.12
N GLU A 45 -11.06 1.83 3.62
CA GLU A 45 -10.38 3.13 3.80
C GLU A 45 -9.22 2.99 4.78
N LYS A 46 -9.42 2.25 5.86
CA LYS A 46 -8.33 2.00 6.83
C LYS A 46 -7.20 1.22 6.18
N ALA A 47 -7.52 0.19 5.40
CA ALA A 47 -6.49 -0.59 4.70
C ALA A 47 -5.70 0.28 3.74
N ARG A 48 -6.38 1.20 3.05
CA ARG A 48 -5.72 2.14 2.14
C ARG A 48 -4.81 3.10 2.90
N ASP A 49 -5.28 3.62 4.03
CA ASP A 49 -4.49 4.54 4.85
C ASP A 49 -3.25 3.83 5.42
N ASP A 50 -3.42 2.58 5.87
CA ASP A 50 -2.29 1.77 6.37
C ASP A 50 -1.28 1.53 5.25
N ALA A 51 -1.76 1.27 4.03
CA ALA A 51 -0.88 1.06 2.87
C ALA A 51 -0.09 2.32 2.54
N ARG A 52 -0.74 3.49 2.62
CA ARG A 52 -0.06 4.77 2.40
C ARG A 52 1.02 5.01 3.44
N GLU A 53 0.72 4.68 4.69
CA GLU A 53 1.67 4.81 5.79
C GLU A 53 2.89 3.92 5.57
N GLN A 54 2.63 2.66 5.17
CA GLN A 54 3.71 1.70 4.88
C GLN A 54 4.55 2.16 3.69
N ALA A 55 3.91 2.71 2.67
CA ALA A 55 4.62 3.21 1.49
C ALA A 55 5.51 4.40 1.86
N ALA A 56 5.02 5.30 2.72
CA ALA A 56 5.81 6.45 3.18
C ALA A 56 7.01 5.98 4.00
N ALA A 57 6.82 4.99 4.87
CA ALA A 57 7.91 4.43 5.69
C ALA A 57 8.95 3.75 4.80
N ALA A 58 8.51 2.99 3.80
CA ALA A 58 9.41 2.32 2.86
C ALA A 58 10.22 3.34 2.05
N ALA A 59 9.57 4.44 1.64
CA ALA A 59 10.25 5.50 0.89
C ALA A 59 11.31 6.18 1.76
N ALA A 60 11.00 6.42 3.04
CA ALA A 60 11.96 7.02 3.97
C ALA A 60 13.15 6.10 4.20
N ASP A 61 12.90 4.79 4.37
CA ASP A 61 13.96 3.80 4.53
C ASP A 61 14.86 3.74 3.29
N ALA A 62 14.25 3.79 2.11
CA ALA A 62 15.00 3.77 0.85
C ALA A 62 15.88 5.01 0.71
N ALA A 63 15.37 6.17 1.13
CA ALA A 63 16.16 7.41 1.09
C ALA A 63 17.36 7.32 2.03
N GLY A 64 17.16 6.71 3.21
CA GLY A 64 18.25 6.48 4.16
C GLY A 64 19.32 5.58 3.59
N VAL A 65 18.93 4.50 2.95
CA VAL A 65 19.86 3.55 2.32
C VAL A 65 20.64 4.24 1.20
N ARG A 66 19.97 5.06 0.39
CA ARG A 66 20.65 5.81 -0.68
C ARG A 66 21.68 6.78 -0.10
N SER A 67 21.34 7.42 1.00
CA SER A 67 22.24 8.35 1.69
C SER A 67 23.50 7.63 2.16
N GLU A 68 23.34 6.45 2.76
CA GLU A 68 24.45 5.62 3.20
C GLU A 68 25.32 5.17 2.03
N ARG A 69 24.68 4.77 0.94
CA ARG A 69 25.38 4.37 -0.26
C ARG A 69 26.23 5.51 -0.83
N ASP A 70 25.66 6.72 -0.87
CA ASP A 70 26.37 7.89 -1.36
C ASP A 70 27.58 8.21 -0.49
N ARG A 71 27.43 8.08 0.80
CA ARG A 71 28.51 8.27 1.76
C ARG A 71 29.65 7.27 1.52
N LEU A 72 29.27 6.00 1.35
CA LEU A 72 30.27 4.94 1.09
C LEU A 72 31.00 5.18 -0.23
N ARG A 73 30.27 5.59 -1.26
CA ARG A 73 30.87 5.88 -2.57
C ARG A 73 31.88 7.03 -2.44
N ALA A 74 31.50 8.09 -1.74
CA ALA A 74 32.39 9.23 -1.53
C ALA A 74 33.63 8.80 -0.77
N ARG A 75 33.49 7.91 0.20
CA ARG A 75 34.63 7.41 0.98
C ARG A 75 35.56 6.57 0.12
N VAL A 76 35.00 5.73 -0.73
CA VAL A 76 35.82 4.91 -1.65
C VAL A 76 36.62 5.82 -2.60
N PHE A 77 35.98 6.84 -3.17
CA PHE A 77 36.65 7.82 -4.01
C PHE A 77 37.79 8.52 -3.27
N SER A 78 37.49 8.98 -2.05
CA SER A 78 38.46 9.68 -1.22
C SER A 78 39.68 8.81 -0.94
N LEU A 79 39.43 7.55 -0.55
CA LEU A 79 40.53 6.61 -0.25
C LEU A 79 41.33 6.28 -1.49
N ALA A 80 40.67 6.10 -2.63
CA ALA A 80 41.37 5.80 -3.90
C ALA A 80 42.24 6.96 -4.31
N HIS A 81 41.78 8.19 -4.21
CA HIS A 81 42.57 9.37 -4.55
C HIS A 81 43.70 9.59 -3.56
N ALA A 82 43.48 9.31 -2.26
CA ALA A 82 44.52 9.42 -1.25
C ALA A 82 45.65 8.40 -1.54
N ALA A 83 45.27 7.17 -1.89
CA ALA A 83 46.25 6.14 -2.24
C ALA A 83 47.08 6.52 -3.45
N ALA A 84 46.44 7.08 -4.49
CA ALA A 84 47.12 7.55 -5.67
C ALA A 84 48.07 8.70 -5.34
N GLY A 85 47.67 9.59 -4.42
CA GLY A 85 48.50 10.71 -3.98
C GLY A 85 49.72 10.28 -3.19
N ARG A 86 49.62 9.17 -2.45
CA ARG A 86 50.73 8.66 -1.68
C ARG A 86 51.82 8.07 -2.56
N ASP A 87 51.45 7.63 -3.75
CA ASP A 87 52.42 7.08 -4.72
C ASP A 87 52.18 7.76 -6.06
N PRO A 88 52.74 8.97 -6.24
CA PRO A 88 52.58 9.67 -7.51
C PRO A 88 53.12 8.88 -8.72
N GLY A 89 54.12 8.06 -8.50
CA GLY A 89 54.68 7.22 -9.55
C GLY A 89 53.68 6.16 -10.03
N ALA A 90 52.84 5.71 -9.16
CA ALA A 90 51.82 4.72 -9.53
C ALA A 90 50.81 5.32 -10.50
N ALA A 91 50.40 6.57 -10.29
CA ALA A 91 49.46 7.26 -11.17
C ALA A 91 50.09 7.49 -12.55
N GLU A 92 51.36 7.86 -12.55
CA GLU A 92 52.12 8.03 -13.82
C GLU A 92 52.31 6.72 -14.55
N ARG A 93 52.60 5.67 -13.78
CA ARG A 93 52.85 4.34 -14.36
C ARG A 93 51.54 3.71 -14.85
N SER A 94 50.41 4.06 -14.26
CA SER A 94 49.15 3.43 -14.58
C SER A 94 48.00 4.42 -14.54
N PRO A 95 47.95 5.38 -15.47
CA PRO A 95 46.78 6.27 -15.58
C PRO A 95 45.51 5.47 -15.86
N ALA A 96 45.64 4.33 -16.56
CA ALA A 96 44.51 3.45 -16.81
C ALA A 96 43.93 2.88 -15.52
N GLY A 97 44.77 2.68 -14.48
CA GLY A 97 44.31 2.20 -13.19
C GLY A 97 43.41 3.19 -12.49
N ALA A 98 43.75 4.47 -12.51
CA ALA A 98 42.93 5.53 -11.93
C ALA A 98 41.60 5.63 -12.68
N ASP A 99 41.63 5.55 -14.00
CA ASP A 99 40.40 5.56 -14.81
C ASP A 99 39.53 4.35 -14.52
N ALA A 100 40.14 3.20 -14.29
CA ALA A 100 39.44 1.96 -13.97
C ALA A 100 38.72 2.08 -12.62
N ILE A 101 39.36 2.71 -11.62
CA ILE A 101 38.74 2.93 -10.30
C ILE A 101 37.54 3.85 -10.46
N ASP A 102 37.67 4.94 -11.20
CA ASP A 102 36.60 5.88 -11.46
C ASP A 102 35.44 5.18 -12.18
N LEU A 103 35.74 4.37 -13.16
CA LEU A 103 34.74 3.63 -13.92
C LEU A 103 34.01 2.64 -13.03
N LEU A 104 34.75 1.91 -12.19
CA LEU A 104 34.12 0.96 -11.25
C LEU A 104 33.20 1.65 -10.26
N ALA A 105 33.63 2.82 -9.74
CA ALA A 105 32.82 3.59 -8.83
C ALA A 105 31.53 4.08 -9.51
N TYR A 106 31.65 4.51 -10.75
CA TYR A 106 30.49 4.93 -11.55
C TYR A 106 29.53 3.78 -11.77
N MET A 107 30.07 2.63 -12.18
CA MET A 107 29.25 1.44 -12.40
C MET A 107 28.59 0.96 -11.14
N PHE A 108 29.29 0.99 -10.01
CA PHE A 108 28.72 0.63 -8.72
C PHE A 108 27.54 1.55 -8.39
N GLY A 109 27.71 2.84 -8.63
CA GLY A 109 26.64 3.80 -8.40
C GLY A 109 25.40 3.51 -9.25
N ARG A 110 25.63 3.24 -10.53
CA ARG A 110 24.54 2.92 -11.46
C ARG A 110 23.82 1.64 -11.04
N LEU A 111 24.59 0.64 -10.67
CA LEU A 111 24.02 -0.65 -10.23
C LEU A 111 23.22 -0.48 -8.95
N SER A 112 23.77 0.26 -8.00
CA SER A 112 23.08 0.52 -6.73
C SER A 112 21.77 1.30 -6.94
N ASP A 113 21.79 2.28 -7.84
CA ASP A 113 20.58 3.04 -8.19
C ASP A 113 19.52 2.12 -8.78
N ARG A 114 19.92 1.23 -9.67
CA ARG A 114 19.00 0.31 -10.31
C ARG A 114 18.41 -0.67 -9.29
N ALA A 115 19.26 -1.18 -8.39
CA ALA A 115 18.81 -2.09 -7.33
C ALA A 115 17.80 -1.40 -6.42
N ALA A 116 18.06 -0.14 -6.06
CA ALA A 116 17.15 0.64 -5.21
C ALA A 116 15.83 0.87 -5.91
N GLU A 117 15.85 1.15 -7.20
CA GLU A 117 14.65 1.34 -8.01
C GLU A 117 13.79 0.08 -8.01
N LEU A 118 14.44 -1.08 -8.26
CA LEU A 118 13.73 -2.36 -8.28
C LEU A 118 13.16 -2.71 -6.92
N ALA A 119 13.92 -2.46 -5.86
CA ALA A 119 13.43 -2.69 -4.49
C ALA A 119 12.20 -1.84 -4.19
N GLY A 120 12.19 -0.60 -4.65
CA GLY A 120 11.04 0.30 -4.49
C GLY A 120 9.81 -0.22 -5.20
N ILE A 121 9.99 -0.72 -6.42
CA ILE A 121 8.89 -1.31 -7.18
C ILE A 121 8.34 -2.53 -6.44
N ALA A 122 9.22 -3.39 -5.94
CA ALA A 122 8.81 -4.59 -5.22
C ALA A 122 8.06 -4.24 -3.93
N ASP A 123 8.53 -3.23 -3.20
CA ASP A 123 7.86 -2.77 -1.97
C ASP A 123 6.47 -2.26 -2.26
N ARG A 124 6.33 -1.44 -3.30
CA ARG A 124 5.02 -0.89 -3.67
C ARG A 124 4.06 -2.01 -4.09
N ALA A 125 4.56 -2.98 -4.83
CA ALA A 125 3.75 -4.11 -5.27
C ALA A 125 3.29 -4.95 -4.07
N ARG A 126 4.18 -5.18 -3.11
CA ARG A 126 3.87 -5.93 -1.90
C ARG A 126 2.81 -5.22 -1.06
N ILE A 127 2.99 -3.91 -0.87
CA ILE A 127 2.05 -3.11 -0.07
C ILE A 127 0.67 -3.10 -0.74
N ALA A 128 0.63 -2.92 -2.06
CA ALA A 128 -0.62 -2.93 -2.81
C ALA A 128 -1.30 -4.30 -2.72
N GLY A 129 -0.52 -5.37 -2.81
CA GLY A 129 -1.05 -6.72 -2.70
C GLY A 129 -1.66 -6.98 -1.34
N LEU A 130 -0.99 -6.57 -0.27
CA LEU A 130 -1.51 -6.73 1.08
C LEU A 130 -2.78 -5.92 1.29
N MET A 131 -2.83 -4.71 0.73
CA MET A 131 -4.03 -3.89 0.80
C MET A 131 -5.21 -4.59 0.12
N CYS A 132 -4.97 -5.15 -1.07
CA CYS A 132 -6.00 -5.87 -1.80
C CYS A 132 -6.49 -7.09 -1.04
N GLU A 133 -5.57 -7.83 -0.41
CA GLU A 133 -5.93 -8.99 0.40
C GLU A 133 -6.80 -8.59 1.58
N ARG A 134 -6.46 -7.51 2.26
CA ARG A 134 -7.24 -7.03 3.40
C ARG A 134 -8.64 -6.60 2.96
N ALA A 135 -8.71 -5.88 1.83
CA ALA A 135 -10.00 -5.45 1.30
C ALA A 135 -10.88 -6.64 0.92
N TYR A 136 -10.28 -7.63 0.28
CA TYR A 136 -10.98 -8.86 -0.08
C TYR A 136 -11.49 -9.60 1.16
N ASP A 137 -10.65 -9.70 2.19
CA ASP A 137 -11.03 -10.38 3.43
C ASP A 137 -12.20 -9.69 4.11
N VAL A 138 -12.23 -8.35 4.08
CA VAL A 138 -13.35 -7.60 4.64
C VAL A 138 -14.66 -7.94 3.93
N VAL A 139 -14.63 -7.93 2.60
CA VAL A 139 -15.82 -8.22 1.80
C VAL A 139 -16.25 -9.67 2.02
N ARG A 140 -15.31 -10.58 2.01
CA ARG A 140 -15.59 -12.01 2.20
C ARG A 140 -16.10 -12.30 3.60
N GLY A 141 -15.55 -11.62 4.61
CA GLY A 141 -15.98 -11.78 5.99
C GLY A 141 -17.40 -11.32 6.26
N ALA A 142 -17.96 -10.49 5.36
CA ALA A 142 -19.33 -10.00 5.47
C ALA A 142 -20.36 -11.06 5.08
N ARG A 143 -19.96 -12.16 4.44
CA ARG A 143 -20.86 -13.25 4.06
C ARG A 143 -20.95 -14.31 5.17
#